data_35e8643d6dbedfb98f234b5f0470cd06
#
_entry.id   35e8643d6dbedfb98f234b5f0470cd06
#
_cell.length_a   1.000
_cell.length_b   1.000
_cell.length_c   1.000
_cell.angle_alpha   90.00
_cell.angle_beta   90.00
_cell.angle_gamma   90.00
#
_symmetry.space_group_name_H-M   'P 1'
#
loop_
_entity.id
_entity.type
_entity.pdbx_description
1 polymer ?
#
loop_
_entity_poly.entity_id
_entity_poly.type
_entity_poly.pdbx_seq_one_letter_code
_entity_poly.pdbx_strand_id
1 'polypeptide(L)'
;QEFRNINADAQVGVSAVAAMANDTLPFALMVKSYGTVSVNGKVNDADLDYLDKVANGTITDVDKNALTSRAFGRAAVITDVGISFAKELETAGQKWSLGVTPKYQRVDLFNYNVTVRDYDKDDFDGDKYHNTKNGFNADIGAYTDLNDNWTVGLVAQNIIPRSIDTKVVNGFKETFKVRPQATAGVSWHNDLFTTALDVDLTPASGFTSDSKRQFASVGAEFNAWKWAQLRAGYRQNMASNSGSAFTAGVGISPFDVVHIDVSGLVGTDHDYGAMAQ
;
A
#
# COMPACT_ATOMS: atom_id res chain seq x y z
N GLN A 1 21.28 -7.93 23.02
CA GLN A 1 19.81 -8.13 23.09
C GLN A 1 19.05 -7.54 21.86
N GLU A 2 19.66 -6.65 21.07
CA GLU A 2 19.01 -5.96 19.93
C GLU A 2 18.74 -6.85 18.71
N PHE A 3 19.40 -7.99 18.58
CA PHE A 3 19.26 -8.86 17.38
C PHE A 3 18.27 -10.02 17.52
N ARG A 4 17.49 -10.09 18.60
CA ARG A 4 16.57 -11.22 18.83
C ARG A 4 15.34 -11.25 17.93
N ASN A 5 14.87 -10.09 17.52
CA ASN A 5 13.76 -9.95 16.58
C ASN A 5 14.06 -8.81 15.59
N ILE A 6 14.25 -9.15 14.35
CA ILE A 6 14.40 -8.18 13.26
C ILE A 6 13.06 -8.14 12.54
N ASN A 7 12.45 -6.97 12.47
CA ASN A 7 11.23 -6.74 11.69
C ASN A 7 11.49 -5.61 10.70
N ALA A 8 11.18 -5.86 9.45
CA ALA A 8 11.23 -4.84 8.40
C ALA A 8 10.01 -5.00 7.49
N ASP A 9 9.30 -3.93 7.29
CA ASP A 9 8.15 -3.86 6.40
C ASP A 9 8.38 -2.80 5.32
N ALA A 10 8.02 -3.11 4.08
CA ALA A 10 8.12 -2.20 2.97
C ALA A 10 6.85 -2.23 2.12
N GLN A 11 6.50 -1.09 1.54
CA GLN A 11 5.42 -0.97 0.58
C GLN A 11 5.92 -0.22 -0.65
N VAL A 12 5.54 -0.68 -1.82
CA VAL A 12 5.89 -0.07 -3.10
C VAL A 12 4.66 -0.07 -4.00
N GLY A 13 4.51 0.98 -4.79
CA GLY A 13 3.43 1.05 -5.76
C GLY A 13 3.83 1.87 -6.98
N VAL A 14 3.27 1.49 -8.11
CA VAL A 14 3.37 2.20 -9.39
C VAL A 14 2.02 2.19 -10.06
N SER A 15 1.65 3.29 -10.70
CA SER A 15 0.42 3.38 -11.48
C SER A 15 0.62 4.23 -12.72
N ALA A 16 -0.14 3.88 -13.76
CA ALA A 16 -0.26 4.67 -14.97
C ALA A 16 -1.73 4.76 -15.37
N VAL A 17 -2.15 5.96 -15.77
CA VAL A 17 -3.52 6.23 -16.22
C VAL A 17 -3.45 7.01 -17.53
N ALA A 18 -4.20 6.55 -18.52
CA ALA A 18 -4.40 7.25 -19.80
C ALA A 18 -5.87 7.61 -19.93
N ALA A 19 -6.20 8.88 -19.74
CA ALA A 19 -7.56 9.39 -19.86
C ALA A 19 -7.90 9.77 -21.31
N MET A 20 -9.09 9.38 -21.76
CA MET A 20 -9.64 9.68 -23.08
C MET A 20 -10.88 10.56 -22.90
N ALA A 21 -10.73 11.85 -23.21
CA ALA A 21 -11.84 12.77 -23.17
C ALA A 21 -12.86 12.42 -24.27
N ASN A 22 -14.13 12.31 -23.91
CA ASN A 22 -15.22 11.99 -24.80
C ASN A 22 -16.50 12.61 -24.24
N ASP A 23 -17.24 13.35 -25.07
CA ASP A 23 -18.45 14.06 -24.64
C ASP A 23 -19.61 13.13 -24.23
N THR A 24 -19.61 11.88 -24.72
CA THR A 24 -20.70 10.94 -24.47
C THR A 24 -20.42 10.05 -23.27
N LEU A 25 -19.22 9.47 -23.21
CA LEU A 25 -18.78 8.58 -22.14
C LEU A 25 -17.26 8.65 -21.99
N PRO A 26 -16.75 9.58 -21.18
CA PRO A 26 -15.34 9.65 -20.90
C PRO A 26 -14.86 8.37 -20.23
N PHE A 27 -13.68 7.88 -20.65
CA PHE A 27 -13.08 6.69 -20.08
C PHE A 27 -11.58 6.86 -19.88
N ALA A 28 -11.00 6.03 -19.02
CA ALA A 28 -9.58 5.97 -18.81
C ALA A 28 -9.09 4.52 -18.74
N LEU A 29 -7.92 4.26 -19.28
CA LEU A 29 -7.19 3.02 -19.07
C LEU A 29 -6.31 3.15 -17.85
N MET A 30 -6.31 2.15 -16.99
CA MET A 30 -5.55 2.15 -15.74
C MET A 30 -4.73 0.86 -15.62
N VAL A 31 -3.46 1.03 -15.26
CA VAL A 31 -2.61 -0.06 -14.76
C VAL A 31 -2.05 0.38 -13.42
N LYS A 32 -2.23 -0.44 -12.40
CA LYS A 32 -1.73 -0.19 -11.05
C LYS A 32 -1.11 -1.46 -10.50
N SER A 33 0.10 -1.37 -9.97
CA SER A 33 0.73 -2.46 -9.23
C SER A 33 1.19 -1.93 -7.88
N TYR A 34 0.87 -2.65 -6.81
CA TYR A 34 1.32 -2.32 -5.47
C TYR A 34 1.66 -3.59 -4.70
N GLY A 35 2.68 -3.48 -3.87
CA GLY A 35 3.18 -4.59 -3.10
C GLY A 35 3.46 -4.23 -1.65
N THR A 36 3.38 -5.24 -0.80
CA THR A 36 3.82 -5.20 0.59
C THR A 36 4.77 -6.35 0.84
N VAL A 37 5.85 -6.08 1.53
CA VAL A 37 6.86 -7.06 1.92
C VAL A 37 7.05 -6.93 3.42
N SER A 38 7.07 -8.06 4.12
CA SER A 38 7.36 -8.14 5.54
C SER A 38 8.44 -9.20 5.76
N VAL A 39 9.50 -8.83 6.43
CA VAL A 39 10.61 -9.74 6.78
C VAL A 39 10.76 -9.73 8.29
N ASN A 40 10.73 -10.91 8.90
CA ASN A 40 10.91 -11.09 10.32
C ASN A 40 12.01 -12.13 10.54
N GLY A 41 12.98 -11.81 11.39
CA GLY A 41 14.01 -12.74 11.85
C GLY A 41 13.77 -13.09 13.31
N LYS A 42 13.79 -14.37 13.65
CA LYS A 42 13.74 -14.85 15.02
C LYS A 42 15.00 -15.66 15.32
N VAL A 43 15.85 -15.13 16.17
CA VAL A 43 17.06 -15.81 16.63
C VAL A 43 16.73 -16.57 17.91
N ASN A 44 17.02 -17.88 17.93
CA ASN A 44 16.84 -18.73 19.10
C ASN A 44 18.01 -18.55 20.09
N ASP A 45 17.70 -18.61 21.38
CA ASP A 45 18.73 -18.49 22.43
C ASP A 45 19.78 -19.60 22.32
N ALA A 46 19.38 -20.83 21.94
CA ALA A 46 20.32 -21.92 21.72
C ALA A 46 21.34 -21.64 20.60
N ASP A 47 20.93 -20.93 19.55
CA ASP A 47 21.81 -20.52 18.46
C ASP A 47 22.78 -19.43 18.90
N LEU A 48 22.33 -18.48 19.76
CA LEU A 48 23.21 -17.48 20.37
C LEU A 48 24.28 -18.13 21.25
N ASP A 49 23.90 -19.08 22.13
CA ASP A 49 24.82 -19.84 22.94
C ASP A 49 25.82 -20.65 22.10
N TYR A 50 25.35 -21.21 20.98
CA TYR A 50 26.21 -21.93 20.04
C TYR A 50 27.22 -20.99 19.39
N LEU A 51 26.77 -19.83 18.89
CA LEU A 51 27.62 -18.83 18.26
C LEU A 51 28.65 -18.22 19.25
N ASP A 52 28.26 -18.01 20.51
CA ASP A 52 29.19 -17.60 21.55
C ASP A 52 30.29 -18.62 21.81
N LYS A 53 29.97 -19.93 21.81
CA LYS A 53 30.94 -21.00 21.92
C LYS A 53 31.88 -21.09 20.71
N VAL A 54 31.39 -20.79 19.52
CA VAL A 54 32.20 -20.66 18.30
C VAL A 54 33.12 -19.44 18.44
N ALA A 55 32.58 -18.29 18.82
CA ALA A 55 33.32 -17.03 18.92
C ALA A 55 34.46 -17.09 19.96
N ASN A 56 34.26 -17.78 21.09
CA ASN A 56 35.28 -17.94 22.15
C ASN A 56 36.20 -19.17 21.94
N GLY A 57 36.08 -19.87 20.80
CA GLY A 57 36.94 -20.97 20.42
C GLY A 57 36.64 -22.30 21.12
N THR A 58 35.54 -22.40 21.88
CA THR A 58 35.11 -23.66 22.51
C THR A 58 34.64 -24.67 21.49
N ILE A 59 34.06 -24.20 20.38
CA ILE A 59 33.68 -24.99 19.19
C ILE A 59 34.54 -24.51 18.03
N THR A 60 35.36 -25.39 17.47
CA THR A 60 36.26 -25.08 16.36
C THR A 60 35.75 -25.56 15.00
N ASP A 61 34.86 -26.53 15.01
CA ASP A 61 34.19 -27.03 13.80
C ASP A 61 32.75 -26.52 13.78
N VAL A 62 32.48 -25.58 12.87
CA VAL A 62 31.20 -24.87 12.80
C VAL A 62 30.21 -25.66 11.97
N ASP A 63 29.25 -26.31 12.63
CA ASP A 63 28.11 -26.96 11.95
C ASP A 63 26.91 -26.00 11.84
N LYS A 64 26.68 -25.44 10.65
CA LYS A 64 25.50 -24.61 10.40
C LYS A 64 24.17 -25.37 10.49
N ASN A 65 24.18 -26.73 10.44
CA ASN A 65 22.97 -27.54 10.63
C ASN A 65 22.50 -27.56 12.10
N ALA A 66 23.36 -27.16 13.03
CA ALA A 66 22.97 -26.97 14.42
C ALA A 66 22.10 -25.71 14.65
N LEU A 67 22.10 -24.76 13.68
CA LEU A 67 21.33 -23.51 13.79
C LEU A 67 19.84 -23.77 13.47
N THR A 68 18.98 -23.29 14.38
CA THR A 68 17.52 -23.46 14.33
C THR A 68 16.77 -22.13 14.19
N SER A 69 17.49 -21.02 14.21
CA SER A 69 16.93 -19.67 13.96
C SER A 69 16.24 -19.63 12.60
N ARG A 70 15.18 -18.80 12.49
CA ARG A 70 14.34 -18.75 11.31
C ARG A 70 14.27 -17.34 10.75
N ALA A 71 14.21 -17.28 9.42
CA ALA A 71 13.82 -16.09 8.67
C ALA A 71 12.44 -16.31 8.06
N PHE A 72 11.57 -15.32 8.23
CA PHE A 72 10.22 -15.29 7.67
C PHE A 72 10.14 -14.11 6.70
N GLY A 73 9.97 -14.40 5.44
CA GLY A 73 9.68 -13.42 4.42
C GLY A 73 8.29 -13.67 3.84
N ARG A 74 7.47 -12.67 3.79
CA ARG A 74 6.19 -12.72 3.06
C ARG A 74 6.01 -11.49 2.23
N ALA A 75 5.42 -11.65 1.07
CA ALA A 75 5.09 -10.54 0.21
C ALA A 75 3.76 -10.79 -0.50
N ALA A 76 3.08 -9.70 -0.82
CA ALA A 76 1.94 -9.70 -1.71
C ALA A 76 2.12 -8.60 -2.74
N VAL A 77 1.95 -8.95 -4.01
CA VAL A 77 1.93 -7.99 -5.12
C VAL A 77 0.58 -8.08 -5.80
N ILE A 78 -0.13 -6.96 -5.87
CA ILE A 78 -1.42 -6.85 -6.53
C ILE A 78 -1.25 -5.99 -7.77
N THR A 79 -1.62 -6.56 -8.92
CA THR A 79 -1.60 -5.85 -10.20
C THR A 79 -3.01 -5.78 -10.76
N ASP A 80 -3.50 -4.57 -10.95
CA ASP A 80 -4.81 -4.25 -11.50
C ASP A 80 -4.65 -3.66 -12.91
N VAL A 81 -5.42 -4.17 -13.85
CA VAL A 81 -5.60 -3.58 -15.18
C VAL A 81 -7.08 -3.32 -15.37
N GLY A 82 -7.47 -2.08 -15.56
CA GLY A 82 -8.88 -1.69 -15.59
C GLY A 82 -9.21 -0.59 -16.58
N ILE A 83 -10.50 -0.44 -16.79
CA ILE A 83 -11.08 0.65 -17.59
C ILE A 83 -12.05 1.41 -16.70
N SER A 84 -11.79 2.69 -16.51
CA SER A 84 -12.67 3.57 -15.73
C SER A 84 -13.63 4.28 -16.67
N PHE A 85 -14.90 4.31 -16.29
CA PHE A 85 -15.95 5.07 -16.94
C PHE A 85 -16.50 6.09 -15.94
N ALA A 86 -16.82 7.27 -16.41
CA ALA A 86 -17.44 8.32 -15.61
C ALA A 86 -18.68 8.88 -16.29
N LYS A 87 -19.65 9.31 -15.48
CA LYS A 87 -20.85 9.96 -15.97
C LYS A 87 -21.39 10.95 -14.94
N GLU A 88 -21.77 12.13 -15.40
CA GLU A 88 -22.53 13.07 -14.61
C GLU A 88 -24.02 12.74 -14.66
N LEU A 89 -24.66 12.81 -13.51
CA LEU A 89 -26.11 12.70 -13.32
C LEU A 89 -26.60 13.89 -12.50
N GLU A 90 -27.69 14.48 -12.92
CA GLU A 90 -28.37 15.50 -12.15
C GLU A 90 -29.58 14.89 -11.45
N THR A 91 -29.65 15.04 -10.13
CA THR A 91 -30.78 14.59 -9.35
C THR A 91 -31.06 15.57 -8.22
N ALA A 92 -32.33 15.93 -8.02
CA ALA A 92 -32.75 16.90 -7.01
C ALA A 92 -32.03 18.26 -7.08
N GLY A 93 -31.66 18.73 -8.28
CA GLY A 93 -30.94 19.98 -8.51
C GLY A 93 -29.45 19.92 -8.18
N GLN A 94 -28.91 18.74 -7.84
CA GLN A 94 -27.52 18.51 -7.55
C GLN A 94 -26.86 17.66 -8.64
N LYS A 95 -25.68 18.05 -9.11
CA LYS A 95 -24.87 17.29 -10.07
C LYS A 95 -23.97 16.31 -9.33
N TRP A 96 -24.05 15.04 -9.70
CA TRP A 96 -23.24 13.96 -9.18
C TRP A 96 -22.36 13.40 -10.28
N SER A 97 -21.07 13.28 -10.03
CA SER A 97 -20.16 12.55 -10.90
C SER A 97 -20.01 11.13 -10.36
N LEU A 98 -20.42 10.16 -11.16
CA LEU A 98 -20.33 8.73 -10.82
C LEU A 98 -19.24 8.08 -11.64
N GLY A 99 -18.46 7.19 -11.01
CA GLY A 99 -17.39 6.44 -11.65
C GLY A 99 -17.49 4.94 -11.36
N VAL A 100 -17.14 4.13 -12.35
CA VAL A 100 -16.95 2.69 -12.17
C VAL A 100 -15.71 2.22 -12.92
N THR A 101 -14.94 1.34 -12.28
CA THR A 101 -13.71 0.79 -12.85
C THR A 101 -13.73 -0.73 -12.74
N PRO A 102 -14.33 -1.46 -13.68
CA PRO A 102 -14.10 -2.89 -13.79
C PRO A 102 -12.61 -3.15 -14.08
N LYS A 103 -12.04 -4.15 -13.41
CA LYS A 103 -10.61 -4.47 -13.51
C LYS A 103 -10.34 -5.96 -13.43
N TYR A 104 -9.32 -6.38 -14.15
CA TYR A 104 -8.66 -7.66 -13.97
C TYR A 104 -7.58 -7.49 -12.92
N GLN A 105 -7.59 -8.37 -11.92
CA GLN A 105 -6.71 -8.31 -10.77
C GLN A 105 -5.90 -9.58 -10.66
N ARG A 106 -4.58 -9.45 -10.69
CA ARG A 106 -3.62 -10.50 -10.39
C ARG A 106 -3.06 -10.27 -8.99
N VAL A 107 -3.01 -11.33 -8.19
CA VAL A 107 -2.43 -11.32 -6.84
C VAL A 107 -1.35 -12.38 -6.79
N ASP A 108 -0.12 -11.96 -6.59
CA ASP A 108 1.06 -12.79 -6.40
C ASP A 108 1.43 -12.78 -4.92
N LEU A 109 1.49 -13.97 -4.31
CA LEU A 109 1.80 -14.15 -2.90
C LEU A 109 3.08 -14.96 -2.74
N PHE A 110 3.93 -14.52 -1.84
CA PHE A 110 5.19 -15.17 -1.48
C PHE A 110 5.19 -15.49 0.00
N ASN A 111 5.64 -16.70 0.35
CA ASN A 111 5.82 -17.17 1.72
C ASN A 111 7.15 -17.88 1.83
N TYR A 112 8.18 -17.15 2.26
CA TYR A 112 9.53 -17.68 2.44
C TYR A 112 9.80 -17.87 3.93
N ASN A 113 9.54 -19.08 4.43
CA ASN A 113 9.74 -19.44 5.83
C ASN A 113 10.78 -20.54 5.91
N VAL A 114 12.02 -20.17 6.19
CA VAL A 114 13.17 -21.08 6.18
C VAL A 114 13.98 -20.94 7.45
N THR A 115 14.70 -22.02 7.80
CA THR A 115 15.75 -21.94 8.81
C THR A 115 16.98 -21.23 8.22
N VAL A 116 17.81 -20.66 9.08
CA VAL A 116 19.05 -19.99 8.64
C VAL A 116 19.95 -20.93 7.83
N ARG A 117 19.95 -22.23 8.15
CA ARG A 117 20.72 -23.25 7.40
C ARG A 117 20.22 -23.46 5.98
N ASP A 118 18.90 -23.35 5.77
CA ASP A 118 18.21 -23.62 4.49
C ASP A 118 17.97 -22.33 3.69
N TYR A 119 18.54 -21.20 4.18
CA TYR A 119 18.41 -19.92 3.50
C TYR A 119 19.21 -19.92 2.20
N ASP A 120 18.52 -19.68 1.10
CA ASP A 120 19.10 -19.41 -0.21
C ASP A 120 18.45 -18.15 -0.80
N LYS A 121 19.27 -17.14 -1.08
CA LYS A 121 18.80 -15.85 -1.62
C LYS A 121 18.23 -15.98 -3.04
N ASP A 122 18.68 -16.99 -3.80
CA ASP A 122 18.29 -17.20 -5.19
C ASP A 122 16.99 -18.06 -5.32
N ASP A 123 16.49 -18.57 -4.19
CA ASP A 123 15.32 -19.46 -4.12
C ASP A 123 14.02 -18.75 -3.72
N PHE A 124 14.09 -17.43 -3.42
CA PHE A 124 12.97 -16.66 -2.84
C PHE A 124 11.73 -16.63 -3.74
N ASP A 125 11.88 -16.60 -5.05
CA ASP A 125 10.81 -16.58 -6.05
C ASP A 125 10.46 -17.96 -6.63
N GLY A 126 11.08 -19.02 -6.10
CA GLY A 126 10.84 -20.38 -6.54
C GLY A 126 9.36 -20.80 -6.38
N ASP A 127 8.89 -21.65 -7.28
CA ASP A 127 7.49 -22.14 -7.32
C ASP A 127 6.98 -22.70 -5.99
N LYS A 128 7.85 -23.20 -5.13
CA LYS A 128 7.51 -23.72 -3.79
C LYS A 128 7.08 -22.63 -2.81
N TYR A 129 7.47 -21.37 -3.06
CA TYR A 129 7.19 -20.23 -2.19
C TYR A 129 6.15 -19.25 -2.77
N HIS A 130 5.88 -19.39 -4.08
CA HIS A 130 5.06 -18.45 -4.83
C HIS A 130 3.69 -19.03 -5.19
N ASN A 131 2.64 -18.24 -5.02
CA ASN A 131 1.27 -18.56 -5.45
C ASN A 131 0.63 -17.36 -6.14
N THR A 132 0.11 -17.57 -7.35
CA THR A 132 -0.58 -16.55 -8.15
C THR A 132 -2.06 -16.87 -8.25
N LYS A 133 -2.91 -15.87 -8.06
CA LYS A 133 -4.36 -15.95 -8.27
C LYS A 133 -4.87 -14.75 -9.04
N ASN A 134 -5.56 -15.05 -10.13
CA ASN A 134 -6.20 -14.05 -10.97
C ASN A 134 -7.71 -13.97 -10.68
N GLY A 135 -8.33 -12.86 -11.04
CA GLY A 135 -9.77 -12.68 -10.93
C GLY A 135 -10.21 -11.31 -11.39
N PHE A 136 -11.51 -11.09 -11.41
CA PHE A 136 -12.09 -9.79 -11.66
C PHE A 136 -12.43 -9.08 -10.35
N ASN A 137 -12.34 -7.77 -10.38
CA ASN A 137 -12.77 -6.89 -9.31
C ASN A 137 -13.33 -5.60 -9.91
N ALA A 138 -13.85 -4.71 -9.09
CA ALA A 138 -14.27 -3.39 -9.54
C ALA A 138 -14.09 -2.37 -8.42
N ASP A 139 -13.96 -1.11 -8.84
CA ASP A 139 -14.03 0.05 -7.97
C ASP A 139 -15.21 0.92 -8.41
N ILE A 140 -15.86 1.58 -7.46
CA ILE A 140 -16.95 2.54 -7.71
C ILE A 140 -16.69 3.81 -6.91
N GLY A 141 -17.13 4.93 -7.43
CA GLY A 141 -17.00 6.21 -6.73
C GLY A 141 -18.09 7.18 -7.14
N ALA A 142 -18.33 8.13 -6.26
CA ALA A 142 -19.22 9.24 -6.50
C ALA A 142 -18.68 10.49 -5.82
N TYR A 143 -18.84 11.64 -6.46
CA TYR A 143 -18.60 12.92 -5.82
C TYR A 143 -19.58 13.96 -6.29
N THR A 144 -19.71 15.03 -5.52
CA THR A 144 -20.51 16.20 -5.86
C THR A 144 -19.89 17.46 -5.27
N ASP A 145 -20.01 18.55 -5.99
CA ASP A 145 -19.69 19.89 -5.49
C ASP A 145 -20.90 20.45 -4.78
N LEU A 146 -20.79 20.69 -3.47
CA LEU A 146 -21.86 21.30 -2.67
C LEU A 146 -22.03 22.78 -3.01
N ASN A 147 -20.97 23.43 -3.37
CA ASN A 147 -20.88 24.80 -3.89
C ASN A 147 -19.51 25.00 -4.57
N ASP A 148 -19.19 26.24 -4.96
CA ASP A 148 -17.95 26.58 -5.67
C ASP A 148 -16.66 26.24 -4.90
N ASN A 149 -16.74 26.01 -3.59
CA ASN A 149 -15.57 25.79 -2.75
C ASN A 149 -15.53 24.40 -2.10
N TRP A 150 -16.66 23.69 -1.97
CA TRP A 150 -16.75 22.44 -1.23
C TRP A 150 -17.13 21.27 -2.12
N THR A 151 -16.32 20.24 -2.07
CA THR A 151 -16.59 18.94 -2.73
C THR A 151 -16.65 17.85 -1.67
N VAL A 152 -17.58 16.91 -1.82
CA VAL A 152 -17.65 15.68 -1.03
C VAL A 152 -17.63 14.47 -1.94
N GLY A 153 -17.00 13.40 -1.50
CA GLY A 153 -16.86 12.18 -2.29
C GLY A 153 -16.84 10.91 -1.46
N LEU A 154 -17.17 9.82 -2.11
CA LEU A 154 -17.10 8.46 -1.59
C LEU A 154 -16.53 7.55 -2.66
N VAL A 155 -15.58 6.69 -2.29
CA VAL A 155 -15.04 5.65 -3.16
C VAL A 155 -15.07 4.32 -2.44
N ALA A 156 -15.42 3.25 -3.17
CA ALA A 156 -15.27 1.89 -2.70
C ALA A 156 -14.41 1.11 -3.70
N GLN A 157 -13.26 0.67 -3.26
CA GLN A 157 -12.29 -0.10 -4.05
C GLN A 157 -12.40 -1.58 -3.72
N ASN A 158 -12.08 -2.45 -4.69
CA ASN A 158 -12.07 -3.89 -4.51
C ASN A 158 -13.40 -4.42 -3.96
N ILE A 159 -14.53 -4.04 -4.57
CA ILE A 159 -15.88 -4.37 -4.07
C ILE A 159 -16.16 -5.88 -4.00
N ILE A 160 -15.38 -6.71 -4.70
CA ILE A 160 -15.45 -8.16 -4.66
C ILE A 160 -14.37 -8.68 -3.69
N PRO A 161 -14.75 -9.13 -2.48
CA PRO A 161 -13.77 -9.62 -1.51
C PRO A 161 -13.16 -10.95 -1.96
N ARG A 162 -11.86 -11.14 -1.72
CA ARG A 162 -11.15 -12.37 -2.01
C ARG A 162 -10.25 -12.76 -0.84
N SER A 163 -10.14 -14.06 -0.58
CA SER A 163 -9.18 -14.64 0.37
C SER A 163 -8.29 -15.61 -0.39
N ILE A 164 -6.99 -15.40 -0.32
CA ILE A 164 -5.99 -16.14 -1.10
C ILE A 164 -4.92 -16.63 -0.13
N ASP A 165 -4.71 -17.95 -0.12
CA ASP A 165 -3.70 -18.57 0.71
C ASP A 165 -2.34 -18.56 0.02
N THR A 166 -1.28 -18.35 0.78
CA THR A 166 0.09 -18.60 0.34
C THR A 166 0.34 -20.09 0.19
N LYS A 167 1.48 -20.47 -0.39
CA LYS A 167 1.97 -21.85 -0.28
C LYS A 167 2.25 -22.19 1.18
N VAL A 168 2.09 -23.47 1.51
CA VAL A 168 2.52 -24.01 2.81
C VAL A 168 4.03 -24.25 2.75
N VAL A 169 4.79 -23.60 3.61
CA VAL A 169 6.24 -23.75 3.70
C VAL A 169 6.62 -24.08 5.14
N ASN A 170 7.26 -25.24 5.34
CA ASN A 170 7.64 -25.72 6.67
C ASN A 170 6.47 -25.68 7.69
N GLY A 171 5.26 -26.04 7.23
CA GLY A 171 4.05 -26.06 8.05
C GLY A 171 3.37 -24.71 8.27
N PHE A 172 3.92 -23.63 7.73
CA PHE A 172 3.34 -22.28 7.86
C PHE A 172 2.62 -21.85 6.59
N LYS A 173 1.45 -21.26 6.77
CA LYS A 173 0.60 -20.73 5.73
C LYS A 173 -0.01 -19.42 6.21
N GLU A 174 -0.06 -18.43 5.33
CA GLU A 174 -0.71 -17.15 5.55
C GLU A 174 -1.86 -16.95 4.56
N THR A 175 -2.84 -16.18 4.95
CA THR A 175 -3.97 -15.79 4.07
C THR A 175 -3.93 -14.29 3.82
N PHE A 176 -3.86 -13.92 2.56
CA PHE A 176 -4.01 -12.53 2.13
C PHE A 176 -5.48 -12.25 1.81
N LYS A 177 -6.02 -11.17 2.36
CA LYS A 177 -7.40 -10.72 2.13
C LYS A 177 -7.42 -9.46 1.28
N VAL A 178 -7.97 -9.58 0.08
CA VAL A 178 -8.43 -8.41 -0.69
C VAL A 178 -9.78 -8.01 -0.10
N ARG A 179 -9.84 -6.83 0.53
CA ARG A 179 -11.04 -6.34 1.21
C ARG A 179 -11.68 -5.21 0.41
N PRO A 180 -13.00 -5.11 0.37
CA PRO A 180 -13.67 -3.88 -0.02
C PRO A 180 -13.20 -2.74 0.89
N GLN A 181 -12.61 -1.70 0.29
CA GLN A 181 -12.13 -0.54 1.03
C GLN A 181 -12.96 0.68 0.62
N ALA A 182 -13.71 1.22 1.57
CA ALA A 182 -14.49 2.42 1.39
C ALA A 182 -13.81 3.60 2.07
N THR A 183 -13.70 4.73 1.37
CA THR A 183 -13.14 5.98 1.87
C THR A 183 -14.10 7.11 1.54
N ALA A 184 -14.43 7.93 2.53
CA ALA A 184 -15.19 9.16 2.38
C ALA A 184 -14.25 10.36 2.51
N GLY A 185 -14.46 11.38 1.68
CA GLY A 185 -13.65 12.57 1.65
C GLY A 185 -14.45 13.85 1.53
N VAL A 186 -13.91 14.92 2.07
CA VAL A 186 -14.39 16.28 1.88
C VAL A 186 -13.20 17.18 1.57
N SER A 187 -13.34 18.06 0.60
CA SER A 187 -12.34 19.07 0.29
C SER A 187 -12.97 20.46 0.27
N TRP A 188 -12.15 21.41 0.64
CA TRP A 188 -12.42 22.85 0.49
C TRP A 188 -11.28 23.49 -0.28
N HIS A 189 -11.62 24.38 -1.21
CA HIS A 189 -10.64 25.11 -1.98
C HIS A 189 -11.02 26.57 -2.22
N ASN A 190 -10.04 27.40 -2.42
CA ASN A 190 -10.12 28.73 -3.00
C ASN A 190 -8.94 28.95 -3.95
N ASP A 191 -8.73 30.19 -4.41
CA ASP A 191 -7.65 30.50 -5.37
C ASP A 191 -6.24 30.17 -4.88
N LEU A 192 -6.01 30.13 -3.56
CA LEU A 192 -4.69 29.97 -2.95
C LEU A 192 -4.51 28.64 -2.20
N PHE A 193 -5.60 28.12 -1.64
CA PHE A 193 -5.54 26.94 -0.76
C PHE A 193 -6.51 25.86 -1.20
N THR A 194 -6.05 24.63 -1.09
CA THR A 194 -6.90 23.44 -1.09
C THR A 194 -6.64 22.67 0.21
N THR A 195 -7.69 22.30 0.92
CA THR A 195 -7.62 21.41 2.09
C THR A 195 -8.51 20.20 1.88
N ALA A 196 -8.10 19.05 2.36
CA ALA A 196 -8.87 17.82 2.25
C ALA A 196 -8.81 17.01 3.56
N LEU A 197 -9.91 16.33 3.85
CA LEU A 197 -10.03 15.35 4.91
C LEU A 197 -10.60 14.08 4.30
N ASP A 198 -9.88 12.96 4.47
CA ASP A 198 -10.30 11.64 4.03
C ASP A 198 -10.37 10.69 5.23
N VAL A 199 -11.36 9.82 5.25
CA VAL A 199 -11.56 8.82 6.30
C VAL A 199 -11.85 7.47 5.65
N ASP A 200 -11.01 6.50 5.93
CA ASP A 200 -11.27 5.10 5.57
C ASP A 200 -12.41 4.56 6.46
N LEU A 201 -13.47 4.11 5.83
CA LEU A 201 -14.63 3.52 6.54
C LEU A 201 -14.41 2.03 6.81
N THR A 202 -13.51 1.41 6.07
CA THR A 202 -13.15 -0.01 6.19
C THR A 202 -11.63 -0.20 6.14
N PRO A 203 -11.10 -1.27 6.78
CA PRO A 203 -9.66 -1.51 6.77
C PRO A 203 -9.13 -1.94 5.41
N ALA A 204 -7.88 -1.59 5.10
CA ALA A 204 -7.16 -1.96 3.90
C ALA A 204 -6.96 -3.48 3.75
N SER A 205 -6.70 -3.92 2.52
CA SER A 205 -6.26 -5.28 2.19
C SER A 205 -4.91 -5.60 2.85
N GLY A 206 -4.69 -6.87 3.24
CA GLY A 206 -3.45 -7.30 3.88
C GLY A 206 -3.51 -8.75 4.33
N PHE A 207 -2.40 -9.26 4.86
CA PHE A 207 -2.35 -10.57 5.49
C PHE A 207 -3.18 -10.61 6.78
N THR A 208 -3.65 -11.79 7.15
CA THR A 208 -4.47 -11.94 8.36
C THR A 208 -3.70 -11.65 9.65
N SER A 209 -2.40 -11.84 9.63
CA SER A 209 -1.47 -11.57 10.73
C SER A 209 -1.00 -10.11 10.80
N ASP A 210 -1.24 -9.30 9.74
CA ASP A 210 -0.89 -7.87 9.75
C ASP A 210 -1.77 -7.07 10.70
N SER A 211 -1.19 -6.03 11.29
CA SER A 211 -1.95 -4.98 11.94
C SER A 211 -2.90 -4.33 10.94
N LYS A 212 -4.13 -4.10 11.35
CA LYS A 212 -5.12 -3.44 10.50
C LYS A 212 -4.69 -2.01 10.21
N ARG A 213 -4.90 -1.60 8.97
CA ARG A 213 -4.65 -0.22 8.51
C ARG A 213 -5.95 0.39 8.06
N GLN A 214 -6.32 1.48 8.70
CA GLN A 214 -7.51 2.27 8.42
C GLN A 214 -7.20 3.70 8.82
N PHE A 215 -7.13 4.60 7.85
CA PHE A 215 -6.59 5.92 8.06
C PHE A 215 -7.67 7.00 8.10
N ALA A 216 -7.43 8.01 8.95
CA ALA A 216 -7.96 9.34 8.78
C ALA A 216 -6.80 10.25 8.37
N SER A 217 -7.00 11.02 7.30
CA SER A 217 -5.94 11.85 6.70
C SER A 217 -6.44 13.27 6.51
N VAL A 218 -5.62 14.24 6.85
CA VAL A 218 -5.84 15.66 6.55
C VAL A 218 -4.67 16.20 5.77
N GLY A 219 -4.95 16.98 4.73
CA GLY A 219 -3.95 17.59 3.89
C GLY A 219 -4.29 19.01 3.53
N ALA A 220 -3.26 19.80 3.24
CA ALA A 220 -3.38 21.14 2.72
C ALA A 220 -2.37 21.37 1.60
N GLU A 221 -2.80 22.09 0.58
CA GLU A 221 -1.99 22.56 -0.54
C GLU A 221 -2.07 24.07 -0.62
N PHE A 222 -0.92 24.70 -0.85
CA PHE A 222 -0.79 26.15 -1.04
C PHE A 222 -0.29 26.44 -2.45
N ASN A 223 -1.10 27.16 -3.22
CA ASN A 223 -0.92 27.49 -4.64
C ASN A 223 -0.60 28.97 -4.85
N ALA A 224 0.40 29.53 -4.12
CA ALA A 224 0.76 30.94 -4.26
C ALA A 224 1.40 31.30 -5.61
N TRP A 225 1.97 30.31 -6.28
CA TRP A 225 2.61 30.48 -7.59
C TRP A 225 1.91 29.57 -8.60
N LYS A 226 1.57 30.09 -9.76
CA LYS A 226 0.93 29.31 -10.83
C LYS A 226 1.75 28.08 -11.27
N TRP A 227 3.06 28.10 -11.02
CA TRP A 227 4.00 27.07 -11.44
C TRP A 227 4.49 26.16 -10.30
N ALA A 228 4.16 26.49 -9.02
CA ALA A 228 4.61 25.70 -7.88
C ALA A 228 3.56 25.60 -6.78
N GLN A 229 3.42 24.42 -6.21
CA GLN A 229 2.55 24.11 -5.09
C GLN A 229 3.36 23.53 -3.92
N LEU A 230 2.96 23.90 -2.70
CA LEU A 230 3.49 23.29 -1.47
C LEU A 230 2.39 22.48 -0.80
N ARG A 231 2.70 21.29 -0.36
CA ARG A 231 1.76 20.36 0.27
C ARG A 231 2.27 19.91 1.62
N ALA A 232 1.35 19.79 2.57
CA ALA A 232 1.61 19.17 3.85
C ALA A 232 0.40 18.35 4.29
N GLY A 233 0.62 17.27 5.03
CA GLY A 233 -0.47 16.46 5.49
C GLY A 233 -0.08 15.62 6.71
N TYR A 234 -1.10 15.06 7.32
CA TYR A 234 -0.98 14.11 8.40
C TYR A 234 -2.00 13.00 8.20
N ARG A 235 -1.57 11.76 8.41
CA ARG A 235 -2.46 10.61 8.47
C ARG A 235 -2.32 9.89 9.80
N GLN A 236 -3.43 9.48 10.35
CA GLN A 236 -3.49 8.67 11.56
C GLN A 236 -4.11 7.31 11.26
N ASN A 237 -3.48 6.24 11.73
CA ASN A 237 -4.08 4.92 11.68
C ASN A 237 -5.08 4.79 12.83
N MET A 238 -6.37 4.64 12.50
CA MET A 238 -7.45 4.51 13.48
C MET A 238 -7.60 3.07 14.00
N ALA A 239 -7.03 2.09 13.29
CA ALA A 239 -7.19 0.66 13.62
C ALA A 239 -6.02 0.09 14.43
N SER A 240 -4.90 0.81 14.52
CA SER A 240 -3.74 0.42 15.32
C SER A 240 -2.93 1.67 15.70
N ASN A 241 -2.04 1.52 16.69
CA ASN A 241 -1.19 2.62 17.16
C ASN A 241 0.03 2.86 16.26
N SER A 242 0.23 2.06 15.21
CA SER A 242 1.36 2.17 14.28
C SER A 242 0.94 2.65 12.90
N GLY A 243 1.89 3.21 12.15
CA GLY A 243 1.71 3.62 10.76
C GLY A 243 1.11 5.02 10.58
N SER A 244 1.00 5.83 11.64
CA SER A 244 0.69 7.26 11.52
C SER A 244 1.87 8.02 10.94
N ALA A 245 1.64 9.05 10.12
CA ALA A 245 2.73 9.73 9.45
C ALA A 245 2.41 11.17 9.06
N PHE A 246 3.45 12.00 9.04
CA PHE A 246 3.46 13.32 8.43
C PHE A 246 3.95 13.23 6.99
N THR A 247 3.40 14.06 6.11
CA THR A 247 3.80 14.17 4.72
C THR A 247 4.10 15.61 4.36
N ALA A 248 5.08 15.81 3.50
CA ALA A 248 5.35 17.11 2.88
C ALA A 248 5.72 16.89 1.41
N GLY A 249 5.33 17.82 0.55
CA GLY A 249 5.55 17.70 -0.88
C GLY A 249 5.64 19.04 -1.59
N VAL A 250 6.22 18.99 -2.78
CA VAL A 250 6.34 20.11 -3.71
C VAL A 250 5.88 19.62 -5.08
N GLY A 251 4.98 20.40 -5.68
CA GLY A 251 4.58 20.24 -7.08
C GLY A 251 5.16 21.38 -7.91
N ILE A 252 5.61 21.08 -9.12
CA ILE A 252 6.02 22.08 -10.10
C ILE A 252 5.33 21.83 -11.43
N SER A 253 4.84 22.91 -12.05
CA SER A 253 4.12 22.86 -13.32
C SER A 253 4.78 23.82 -14.32
N PRO A 254 5.98 23.51 -14.83
CA PRO A 254 6.63 24.35 -15.81
C PRO A 254 5.81 24.42 -17.09
N PHE A 255 5.47 25.62 -17.52
CA PHE A 255 4.75 25.88 -18.78
C PHE A 255 3.31 25.34 -18.87
N ASP A 256 2.66 24.98 -17.74
CA ASP A 256 1.29 24.40 -17.67
C ASP A 256 1.09 23.12 -18.53
N VAL A 257 2.15 22.45 -18.91
CA VAL A 257 2.11 21.24 -19.78
C VAL A 257 2.57 19.98 -19.05
N VAL A 258 3.53 20.13 -18.14
CA VAL A 258 4.10 19.02 -17.38
C VAL A 258 3.94 19.32 -15.90
N HIS A 259 3.40 18.37 -15.15
CA HIS A 259 3.31 18.41 -13.70
C HIS A 259 4.28 17.37 -13.11
N ILE A 260 5.10 17.82 -12.18
CA ILE A 260 6.01 16.92 -11.44
C ILE A 260 5.79 17.16 -9.97
N ASP A 261 5.39 16.11 -9.27
CA ASP A 261 5.14 16.12 -7.84
C ASP A 261 6.14 15.20 -7.13
N VAL A 262 6.75 15.70 -6.07
CA VAL A 262 7.61 14.91 -5.19
C VAL A 262 7.16 15.11 -3.76
N SER A 263 6.98 14.04 -3.04
CA SER A 263 6.59 14.06 -1.64
C SER A 263 7.38 13.07 -0.80
N GLY A 264 7.60 13.44 0.46
CA GLY A 264 8.19 12.60 1.48
C GLY A 264 7.20 12.30 2.60
N LEU A 265 7.42 11.20 3.29
CA LEU A 265 6.64 10.74 4.43
C LEU A 265 7.58 10.35 5.56
N VAL A 266 7.23 10.79 6.78
CA VAL A 266 7.91 10.38 8.02
C VAL A 266 6.85 9.85 8.98
N GLY A 267 6.94 8.58 9.31
CA GLY A 267 6.03 7.91 10.24
C GLY A 267 6.48 8.04 11.70
N THR A 268 5.54 7.76 12.59
CA THR A 268 5.78 7.80 14.05
C THR A 268 6.62 6.62 14.55
N ASP A 269 6.70 5.54 13.77
CA ASP A 269 7.37 4.29 14.13
C ASP A 269 8.69 4.08 13.36
N HIS A 270 9.38 5.16 12.98
CA HIS A 270 10.59 5.16 12.14
C HIS A 270 10.32 4.71 10.69
N ASP A 271 9.09 4.88 10.23
CA ASP A 271 8.72 4.65 8.83
C ASP A 271 9.13 5.85 7.98
N TYR A 272 9.66 5.57 6.79
CA TYR A 272 10.01 6.60 5.80
C TYR A 272 9.44 6.21 4.44
N GLY A 273 9.04 7.21 3.67
CA GLY A 273 8.53 6.99 2.33
C GLY A 273 8.80 8.18 1.41
N ALA A 274 8.81 7.91 0.13
CA ALA A 274 8.87 8.93 -0.91
C ALA A 274 7.95 8.54 -2.08
N MET A 275 7.40 9.55 -2.74
CA MET A 275 6.58 9.38 -3.94
C MET A 275 6.97 10.44 -4.95
N ALA A 276 6.98 10.05 -6.23
CA ALA A 276 7.09 10.96 -7.37
C ALA A 276 5.96 10.65 -8.36
N GLN A 277 5.41 11.69 -8.95
CA GLN A 277 4.32 11.61 -9.92
C GLN A 277 4.58 12.55 -11.09
#